data_4ac117d677f576c9795f57b7c7117c63
#
_entry.id   4ac117d677f576c9795f57b7c7117c63
#
_cell.length_a   1.000
_cell.length_b   1.000
_cell.length_c   1.000
_cell.angle_alpha   90.00
_cell.angle_beta   90.00
_cell.angle_gamma   90.00
#
_symmetry.space_group_name_H-M   'P 1'
#
loop_
_entity.id
_entity.type
_entity.pdbx_description
1 polymer ?
#
loop_
_entity_poly.entity_id
_entity_poly.type
_entity_poly.pdbx_seq_one_letter_code
_entity_poly.pdbx_strand_id
1 'polypeptide(L)'
;HPDYPSLRDVFRLTPACIATYPMYRGVARVIGMDILPAGETLDAQLEVLKENWNSYDFFFVHFKKTDARGEDGDFDAKVRAIEELDSAVPSILALNPDVLIITGDHSTPATLAMHSWHTIPVALRAQYCRRDDVTEFTERACLRGGLGQSHAAELMPLAMANALKLNKYGA
;
A
#
# COMPACT_ATOMS: atom_id res chain seq x y z
N HIS A 1 6.12 -0.11 -26.96
CA HIS A 1 5.76 0.39 -25.63
C HIS A 1 6.79 1.41 -25.21
N PRO A 2 6.40 2.54 -24.57
CA PRO A 2 7.40 3.45 -24.00
C PRO A 2 8.21 2.67 -22.96
N ASP A 3 9.53 2.81 -23.01
CA ASP A 3 10.43 2.22 -22.01
C ASP A 3 10.31 3.03 -20.70
N TYR A 4 9.37 2.62 -19.86
CA TYR A 4 9.32 3.15 -18.50
C TYR A 4 10.46 2.55 -17.67
N PRO A 5 11.15 3.35 -16.86
CA PRO A 5 12.15 2.82 -15.95
C PRO A 5 11.49 1.86 -14.95
N SER A 6 12.07 0.68 -14.79
CA SER A 6 11.53 -0.31 -13.87
C SER A 6 11.86 0.05 -12.42
N LEU A 7 11.05 -0.45 -11.47
CA LEU A 7 11.38 -0.34 -10.03
C LEU A 7 12.72 -1.02 -9.71
N ARG A 8 13.08 -2.09 -10.45
CA ARG A 8 14.39 -2.75 -10.31
C ARG A 8 15.53 -1.80 -10.65
N ASP A 9 15.39 -1.04 -11.72
CA ASP A 9 16.44 -0.12 -12.18
C ASP A 9 16.55 1.12 -11.29
N VAL A 10 15.41 1.70 -10.91
CA VAL A 10 15.35 2.95 -10.14
C VAL A 10 15.70 2.71 -8.68
N PHE A 11 15.12 1.70 -8.05
CA PHE A 11 15.22 1.48 -6.59
C PHE A 11 16.07 0.27 -6.21
N ARG A 12 16.57 -0.51 -7.18
CA ARG A 12 17.36 -1.73 -6.95
C ARG A 12 16.60 -2.77 -6.13
N LEU A 13 15.27 -2.82 -6.28
CA LEU A 13 14.39 -3.75 -5.59
C LEU A 13 14.06 -4.96 -6.47
N THR A 14 13.72 -6.07 -5.82
CA THR A 14 13.09 -7.23 -6.45
C THR A 14 11.60 -7.18 -6.12
N PRO A 15 10.77 -6.50 -6.95
CA PRO A 15 9.41 -6.18 -6.59
C PRO A 15 8.40 -7.21 -7.06
N ALA A 16 7.41 -7.52 -6.22
CA ALA A 16 6.27 -8.36 -6.52
C ALA A 16 4.94 -7.61 -6.33
N CYS A 17 3.96 -7.96 -7.16
CA CYS A 17 2.60 -7.44 -7.08
C CYS A 17 1.62 -8.58 -6.80
N ILE A 18 0.80 -8.42 -5.78
CA ILE A 18 -0.33 -9.28 -5.40
C ILE A 18 -1.60 -8.45 -5.56
N ALA A 19 -2.31 -8.64 -6.67
CA ALA A 19 -3.52 -7.91 -7.00
C ALA A 19 -4.47 -8.79 -7.80
N THR A 20 -5.77 -8.67 -7.55
CA THR A 20 -6.82 -9.36 -8.33
C THR A 20 -7.24 -8.53 -9.54
N TYR A 21 -7.28 -7.21 -9.39
CA TYR A 21 -7.79 -6.32 -10.43
C TYR A 21 -6.80 -6.16 -11.59
N PRO A 22 -7.24 -6.43 -12.86
CA PRO A 22 -6.33 -6.52 -14.01
C PRO A 22 -5.54 -5.24 -14.31
N MET A 23 -6.12 -4.06 -14.04
CA MET A 23 -5.45 -2.77 -14.27
C MET A 23 -4.18 -2.65 -13.43
N TYR A 24 -4.25 -2.95 -12.11
CA TYR A 24 -3.07 -2.87 -11.24
C TYR A 24 -2.00 -3.90 -11.62
N ARG A 25 -2.43 -5.11 -12.01
CA ARG A 25 -1.50 -6.11 -12.55
C ARG A 25 -0.82 -5.64 -13.84
N GLY A 26 -1.56 -4.92 -14.69
CA GLY A 26 -1.03 -4.33 -15.92
C GLY A 26 0.00 -3.24 -15.63
N VAL A 27 -0.33 -2.29 -14.78
CA VAL A 27 0.58 -1.20 -14.36
C VAL A 27 1.82 -1.77 -13.69
N ALA A 28 1.66 -2.68 -12.74
CA ALA A 28 2.77 -3.33 -12.04
C ALA A 28 3.74 -4.03 -13.02
N ARG A 29 3.20 -4.71 -14.03
CA ARG A 29 4.02 -5.35 -15.07
C ARG A 29 4.81 -4.34 -15.91
N VAL A 30 4.19 -3.19 -16.25
CA VAL A 30 4.86 -2.13 -17.02
C VAL A 30 6.06 -1.55 -16.29
N ILE A 31 5.98 -1.43 -14.96
CA ILE A 31 7.07 -0.93 -14.11
C ILE A 31 7.99 -2.04 -13.57
N GLY A 32 7.94 -3.24 -14.18
CA GLY A 32 8.90 -4.32 -13.93
C GLY A 32 8.68 -5.14 -12.68
N MET A 33 7.45 -5.18 -12.14
CA MET A 33 7.11 -6.06 -11.02
C MET A 33 6.72 -7.47 -11.51
N ASP A 34 7.08 -8.48 -10.75
CA ASP A 34 6.58 -9.83 -10.94
C ASP A 34 5.14 -9.92 -10.43
N ILE A 35 4.23 -10.48 -11.23
CA ILE A 35 2.84 -10.63 -10.86
C ILE A 35 2.65 -12.01 -10.22
N LEU A 36 2.42 -12.03 -8.92
CA LEU A 36 2.15 -13.27 -8.20
C LEU A 36 0.65 -13.62 -8.34
N PRO A 37 0.33 -14.84 -8.78
CA PRO A 37 -1.06 -15.28 -8.87
C PRO A 37 -1.62 -15.46 -7.48
N ALA A 38 -2.67 -14.72 -7.16
CA ALA A 38 -3.37 -14.80 -5.89
C ALA A 38 -4.86 -15.03 -6.14
N GLY A 39 -5.51 -15.72 -5.22
CA GLY A 39 -6.96 -15.84 -5.19
C GLY A 39 -7.64 -14.49 -4.90
N GLU A 40 -8.96 -14.46 -5.02
CA GLU A 40 -9.73 -13.22 -4.89
C GLU A 40 -9.97 -12.78 -3.44
N THR A 41 -9.73 -13.67 -2.47
CA THR A 41 -9.90 -13.35 -1.06
C THR A 41 -8.63 -12.73 -0.47
N LEU A 42 -8.79 -11.94 0.59
CA LEU A 42 -7.66 -11.37 1.32
C LEU A 42 -6.76 -12.47 1.90
N ASP A 43 -7.34 -13.54 2.44
CA ASP A 43 -6.58 -14.68 2.99
C ASP A 43 -5.71 -15.33 1.92
N ALA A 44 -6.24 -15.55 0.70
CA ALA A 44 -5.47 -16.12 -0.40
C ALA A 44 -4.32 -15.18 -0.84
N GLN A 45 -4.53 -13.86 -0.81
CA GLN A 45 -3.47 -12.88 -1.08
C GLN A 45 -2.38 -12.93 0.01
N LEU A 46 -2.76 -13.06 1.27
CA LEU A 46 -1.82 -13.17 2.39
C LEU A 46 -1.03 -14.48 2.39
N GLU A 47 -1.64 -15.59 1.97
CA GLU A 47 -0.90 -16.85 1.80
C GLU A 47 0.18 -16.71 0.72
N VAL A 48 -0.16 -16.12 -0.45
CA VAL A 48 0.83 -15.85 -1.51
C VAL A 48 1.93 -14.89 -1.02
N LEU A 49 1.59 -13.89 -0.22
CA LEU A 49 2.57 -12.99 0.41
C LEU A 49 3.54 -13.78 1.30
N LYS A 50 3.03 -14.63 2.18
CA LYS A 50 3.83 -15.45 3.11
C LYS A 50 4.75 -16.44 2.37
N GLU A 51 4.20 -17.16 1.40
CA GLU A 51 4.95 -18.14 0.61
C GLU A 51 6.14 -17.52 -0.15
N ASN A 52 6.00 -16.27 -0.57
CA ASN A 52 6.99 -15.55 -1.37
C ASN A 52 7.84 -14.56 -0.57
N TRP A 53 7.65 -14.46 0.75
CA TRP A 53 8.23 -13.42 1.60
C TRP A 53 9.74 -13.29 1.47
N ASN A 54 10.45 -14.40 1.37
CA ASN A 54 11.91 -14.44 1.28
C ASN A 54 12.45 -14.34 -0.16
N SER A 55 11.57 -14.29 -1.16
CA SER A 55 11.96 -14.25 -2.57
C SER A 55 11.99 -12.84 -3.14
N TYR A 56 11.35 -11.91 -2.47
CA TYR A 56 11.20 -10.51 -2.90
C TYR A 56 11.51 -9.57 -1.74
N ASP A 57 11.94 -8.36 -2.06
CA ASP A 57 12.23 -7.33 -1.07
C ASP A 57 11.26 -6.13 -1.13
N PHE A 58 10.29 -6.17 -2.03
CA PHE A 58 9.19 -5.23 -2.10
C PHE A 58 7.90 -5.93 -2.55
N PHE A 59 6.82 -5.70 -1.83
CA PHE A 59 5.50 -6.21 -2.17
C PHE A 59 4.50 -5.05 -2.30
N PHE A 60 3.80 -5.02 -3.42
CA PHE A 60 2.59 -4.22 -3.59
C PHE A 60 1.38 -5.15 -3.47
N VAL A 61 0.66 -5.05 -2.36
CA VAL A 61 -0.55 -5.85 -2.10
C VAL A 61 -1.76 -4.95 -2.26
N HIS A 62 -2.65 -5.27 -3.20
CA HIS A 62 -3.80 -4.46 -3.53
C HIS A 62 -5.11 -5.11 -3.10
N PHE A 63 -5.84 -4.45 -2.20
CA PHE A 63 -7.14 -4.87 -1.70
C PHE A 63 -8.25 -4.00 -2.29
N LYS A 64 -8.95 -4.51 -3.32
CA LYS A 64 -9.94 -3.75 -4.13
C LYS A 64 -11.27 -3.51 -3.44
N LYS A 65 -11.68 -4.33 -2.45
CA LYS A 65 -13.04 -4.29 -1.90
C LYS A 65 -13.44 -2.92 -1.35
N THR A 66 -12.52 -2.19 -0.71
CA THR A 66 -12.82 -0.89 -0.11
C THR A 66 -13.24 0.14 -1.15
N ASP A 67 -12.59 0.14 -2.29
CA ASP A 67 -12.92 1.01 -3.41
C ASP A 67 -14.24 0.59 -4.06
N ALA A 68 -14.42 -0.69 -4.38
CA ALA A 68 -15.65 -1.20 -4.98
C ALA A 68 -16.89 -0.86 -4.14
N ARG A 69 -16.82 -1.02 -2.81
CA ARG A 69 -17.94 -0.67 -1.93
C ARG A 69 -18.17 0.84 -1.83
N GLY A 70 -17.12 1.64 -2.01
CA GLY A 70 -17.24 3.09 -2.15
C GLY A 70 -17.99 3.48 -3.43
N GLU A 71 -17.63 2.88 -4.57
CA GLU A 71 -18.31 3.08 -5.86
C GLU A 71 -19.77 2.62 -5.84
N ASP A 72 -20.09 1.52 -5.13
CA ASP A 72 -21.46 1.04 -4.93
C ASP A 72 -22.31 2.00 -4.05
N GLY A 73 -21.70 2.97 -3.36
CA GLY A 73 -22.38 3.83 -2.40
C GLY A 73 -22.75 3.11 -1.10
N ASP A 74 -22.30 1.88 -0.88
CA ASP A 74 -22.61 1.05 0.29
C ASP A 74 -21.62 1.34 1.43
N PHE A 75 -21.99 2.29 2.29
CA PHE A 75 -21.17 2.72 3.42
C PHE A 75 -20.87 1.57 4.38
N ASP A 76 -21.91 0.80 4.76
CA ASP A 76 -21.73 -0.28 5.73
C ASP A 76 -20.87 -1.42 5.17
N ALA A 77 -21.00 -1.76 3.89
CA ALA A 77 -20.14 -2.74 3.26
C ALA A 77 -18.70 -2.24 3.14
N LYS A 78 -18.50 -0.93 2.93
CA LYS A 78 -17.17 -0.34 2.92
C LYS A 78 -16.51 -0.39 4.31
N VAL A 79 -17.26 -0.10 5.37
CA VAL A 79 -16.77 -0.26 6.76
C VAL A 79 -16.33 -1.71 7.00
N ARG A 80 -17.18 -2.71 6.67
CA ARG A 80 -16.80 -4.12 6.81
C ARG A 80 -15.56 -4.51 6.01
N ALA A 81 -15.38 -3.95 4.81
CA ALA A 81 -14.17 -4.20 4.01
C ALA A 81 -12.91 -3.61 4.64
N ILE A 82 -13.01 -2.44 5.28
CA ILE A 82 -11.89 -1.83 6.02
C ILE A 82 -11.57 -2.69 7.25
N GLU A 83 -12.57 -3.12 8.01
CA GLU A 83 -12.41 -4.01 9.17
C GLU A 83 -11.80 -5.38 8.79
N GLU A 84 -12.18 -5.93 7.61
CA GLU A 84 -11.56 -7.15 7.05
C GLU A 84 -10.05 -6.93 6.85
N LEU A 85 -9.65 -5.83 6.24
CA LEU A 85 -8.22 -5.51 6.05
C LEU A 85 -7.52 -5.27 7.38
N ASP A 86 -8.14 -4.52 8.29
CA ASP A 86 -7.56 -4.23 9.61
C ASP A 86 -7.27 -5.53 10.39
N SER A 87 -8.19 -6.49 10.35
CA SER A 87 -8.02 -7.80 10.99
C SER A 87 -6.83 -8.62 10.44
N ALA A 88 -6.40 -8.33 9.21
CA ALA A 88 -5.27 -8.98 8.55
C ALA A 88 -3.91 -8.33 8.87
N VAL A 89 -3.89 -7.08 9.32
CA VAL A 89 -2.65 -6.33 9.62
C VAL A 89 -1.73 -7.06 10.60
N PRO A 90 -2.21 -7.70 11.70
CA PRO A 90 -1.34 -8.47 12.59
C PRO A 90 -0.57 -9.60 11.88
N SER A 91 -1.20 -10.27 10.91
CA SER A 91 -0.55 -11.33 10.12
C SER A 91 0.55 -10.79 9.21
N ILE A 92 0.37 -9.59 8.65
CA ILE A 92 1.40 -8.90 7.87
C ILE A 92 2.55 -8.47 8.79
N LEU A 93 2.24 -7.92 9.96
CA LEU A 93 3.24 -7.51 10.94
C LEU A 93 4.06 -8.69 11.47
N ALA A 94 3.47 -9.87 11.56
CA ALA A 94 4.17 -11.10 11.99
C ALA A 94 5.26 -11.55 11.01
N LEU A 95 5.20 -11.09 9.74
CA LEU A 95 6.29 -11.29 8.76
C LEU A 95 7.49 -10.38 9.01
N ASN A 96 7.37 -9.45 9.96
CA ASN A 96 8.39 -8.51 10.38
C ASN A 96 8.99 -7.66 9.24
N PRO A 97 8.17 -6.93 8.47
CA PRO A 97 8.68 -6.03 7.44
C PRO A 97 9.54 -4.91 8.04
N ASP A 98 10.64 -4.56 7.37
CA ASP A 98 11.45 -3.39 7.73
C ASP A 98 10.62 -2.10 7.67
N VAL A 99 9.77 -2.01 6.64
CA VAL A 99 8.82 -0.91 6.43
C VAL A 99 7.47 -1.47 6.00
N LEU A 100 6.41 -1.04 6.67
CA LEU A 100 5.02 -1.27 6.26
C LEU A 100 4.37 0.09 5.99
N ILE A 101 3.78 0.23 4.81
CA ILE A 101 2.94 1.37 4.44
C ILE A 101 1.53 0.86 4.17
N ILE A 102 0.56 1.50 4.81
CA ILE A 102 -0.88 1.28 4.55
C ILE A 102 -1.44 2.60 4.02
N THR A 103 -2.04 2.56 2.84
CA THR A 103 -2.57 3.75 2.17
C THR A 103 -3.60 3.35 1.11
N GLY A 104 -4.22 4.31 0.47
CA GLY A 104 -4.99 4.15 -0.78
C GLY A 104 -4.27 4.81 -1.96
N ASP A 105 -4.76 4.58 -3.14
CA ASP A 105 -4.34 5.24 -4.38
C ASP A 105 -5.18 6.48 -4.67
N HIS A 106 -6.46 6.47 -4.26
CA HIS A 106 -7.39 7.58 -4.32
C HIS A 106 -8.48 7.43 -3.25
N SER A 107 -9.24 8.50 -3.05
CA SER A 107 -10.42 8.49 -2.20
C SER A 107 -11.67 8.11 -2.99
N THR A 108 -12.49 7.22 -2.45
CA THR A 108 -13.79 6.81 -3.01
C THR A 108 -14.85 6.84 -1.91
N PRO A 109 -15.33 8.04 -1.51
CA PRO A 109 -16.35 8.16 -0.46
C PRO A 109 -17.66 7.49 -0.88
N ALA A 110 -18.22 6.64 -0.05
CA ALA A 110 -19.50 5.98 -0.32
C ALA A 110 -20.65 6.97 -0.50
N THR A 111 -20.58 8.13 0.17
CA THR A 111 -21.57 9.20 0.01
C THR A 111 -21.59 9.84 -1.36
N LEU A 112 -20.50 9.78 -2.10
CA LEU A 112 -20.38 10.28 -3.47
C LEU A 112 -20.54 9.18 -4.51
N ALA A 113 -20.38 7.92 -4.13
CA ALA A 113 -20.38 6.75 -5.00
C ALA A 113 -19.45 6.92 -6.23
N MET A 114 -18.32 7.61 -6.04
CA MET A 114 -17.33 7.90 -7.09
C MET A 114 -16.00 8.31 -6.47
N HIS A 115 -14.94 8.31 -7.29
CA HIS A 115 -13.64 8.84 -6.90
C HIS A 115 -13.73 10.34 -6.58
N SER A 116 -12.93 10.78 -5.63
CA SER A 116 -12.89 12.17 -5.23
C SER A 116 -11.46 12.70 -5.10
N TRP A 117 -11.34 14.02 -5.03
CA TRP A 117 -10.06 14.77 -4.93
C TRP A 117 -9.48 14.83 -3.52
N HIS A 118 -10.15 14.23 -2.54
CA HIS A 118 -9.70 14.28 -1.16
C HIS A 118 -8.37 13.54 -0.99
N THR A 119 -7.55 14.06 -0.10
CA THR A 119 -6.30 13.39 0.28
C THR A 119 -6.59 12.07 0.97
N ILE A 120 -5.70 11.10 0.77
CA ILE A 120 -5.79 9.77 1.35
C ILE A 120 -4.92 9.68 2.61
N PRO A 121 -5.32 8.88 3.61
CA PRO A 121 -4.51 8.64 4.79
C PRO A 121 -3.32 7.74 4.46
N VAL A 122 -2.20 7.98 5.15
CA VAL A 122 -0.99 7.17 5.05
C VAL A 122 -0.53 6.80 6.46
N ALA A 123 -0.35 5.52 6.72
CA ALA A 123 0.35 5.02 7.88
C ALA A 123 1.68 4.39 7.45
N LEU A 124 2.78 4.80 8.07
CA LEU A 124 4.10 4.23 7.87
C LEU A 124 4.62 3.69 9.21
N ARG A 125 4.99 2.42 9.21
CA ARG A 125 5.68 1.77 10.33
C ARG A 125 7.05 1.31 9.88
N ALA A 126 8.08 1.70 10.61
CA ALA A 126 9.45 1.24 10.43
C ALA A 126 10.21 1.31 11.78
N GLN A 127 11.34 0.62 11.88
CA GLN A 127 12.18 0.67 13.09
C GLN A 127 12.68 2.08 13.39
N TYR A 128 13.00 2.86 12.36
CA TYR A 128 13.63 4.18 12.46
C TYR A 128 12.67 5.35 12.22
N CYS A 129 11.39 5.10 11.97
CA CYS A 129 10.43 6.18 11.83
C CYS A 129 10.19 6.87 13.18
N ARG A 130 9.98 8.18 13.14
CA ARG A 130 9.52 8.92 14.31
C ARG A 130 8.06 8.64 14.56
N ARG A 131 7.70 8.36 15.80
CA ARG A 131 6.31 8.25 16.21
C ARG A 131 5.74 9.65 16.38
N ASP A 132 4.47 9.78 16.00
CA ASP A 132 3.65 10.93 16.35
C ASP A 132 2.58 10.52 17.39
N ASP A 133 1.72 11.46 17.76
CA ASP A 133 0.66 11.24 18.74
C ASP A 133 -0.65 10.71 18.14
N VAL A 134 -0.63 10.34 16.85
CA VAL A 134 -1.81 9.81 16.15
C VAL A 134 -1.98 8.35 16.50
N THR A 135 -3.15 7.99 17.04
CA THR A 135 -3.48 6.64 17.51
C THR A 135 -4.57 5.96 16.68
N GLU A 136 -5.14 6.69 15.70
CA GLU A 136 -6.21 6.20 14.83
C GLU A 136 -5.85 6.39 13.37
N PHE A 137 -6.09 5.40 12.55
CA PHE A 137 -5.88 5.49 11.09
C PHE A 137 -7.17 5.97 10.40
N THR A 138 -7.43 7.27 10.51
CA THR A 138 -8.54 7.95 9.84
C THR A 138 -8.02 9.18 9.11
N GLU A 139 -8.77 9.67 8.10
CA GLU A 139 -8.39 10.87 7.35
C GLU A 139 -8.20 12.07 8.28
N ARG A 140 -9.10 12.24 9.26
CA ARG A 140 -9.03 13.35 10.22
C ARG A 140 -7.84 13.25 11.18
N ALA A 141 -7.52 12.06 11.63
CA ALA A 141 -6.38 11.85 12.51
C ALA A 141 -5.08 12.03 11.75
N CYS A 142 -4.96 11.48 10.55
CA CYS A 142 -3.77 11.59 9.71
C CYS A 142 -3.42 13.03 9.30
N LEU A 143 -4.41 13.96 9.25
CA LEU A 143 -4.12 15.40 9.05
C LEU A 143 -3.21 16.01 10.13
N ARG A 144 -3.12 15.38 11.30
CA ARG A 144 -2.25 15.82 12.41
C ARG A 144 -0.99 14.97 12.53
N GLY A 145 -0.80 14.00 11.63
CA GLY A 145 0.32 13.07 11.65
C GLY A 145 1.64 13.71 11.29
N GLY A 146 2.73 13.09 11.76
CA GLY A 146 4.09 13.57 11.55
C GLY A 146 4.58 13.53 10.11
N LEU A 147 3.91 12.79 9.21
CA LEU A 147 4.23 12.76 7.78
C LEU A 147 3.80 14.05 7.06
N GLY A 148 2.80 14.77 7.62
CA GLY A 148 2.23 15.92 6.95
C GLY A 148 1.51 15.54 5.64
N GLN A 149 1.35 16.52 4.74
CA GLN A 149 0.77 16.33 3.43
C GLN A 149 1.85 16.39 2.36
N SER A 150 1.95 15.33 1.55
CA SER A 150 2.98 15.21 0.51
C SER A 150 2.43 14.53 -0.75
N HIS A 151 3.23 14.50 -1.81
CA HIS A 151 2.91 13.74 -3.01
C HIS A 151 3.17 12.25 -2.82
N ALA A 152 2.32 11.39 -3.40
CA ALA A 152 2.47 9.93 -3.32
C ALA A 152 3.84 9.45 -3.86
N ALA A 153 4.43 10.16 -4.82
CA ALA A 153 5.75 9.85 -5.36
C ALA A 153 6.88 9.91 -4.30
N GLU A 154 6.66 10.59 -3.18
CA GLU A 154 7.64 10.68 -2.09
C GLU A 154 7.62 9.46 -1.16
N LEU A 155 6.58 8.62 -1.23
CA LEU A 155 6.46 7.44 -0.37
C LEU A 155 7.56 6.41 -0.61
N MET A 156 7.96 6.17 -1.87
CA MET A 156 9.02 5.21 -2.17
C MET A 156 10.39 5.67 -1.65
N PRO A 157 10.87 6.89 -1.92
CA PRO A 157 12.09 7.40 -1.30
C PRO A 157 12.07 7.33 0.22
N LEU A 158 10.94 7.67 0.85
CA LEU A 158 10.78 7.60 2.31
C LEU A 158 10.85 6.16 2.82
N ALA A 159 10.19 5.21 2.13
CA ALA A 159 10.27 3.78 2.46
C ALA A 159 11.72 3.28 2.36
N MET A 160 12.42 3.61 1.27
CA MET A 160 13.81 3.23 1.05
C MET A 160 14.75 3.77 2.13
N ALA A 161 14.53 5.03 2.56
CA ALA A 161 15.30 5.63 3.64
C ALA A 161 15.08 4.88 4.97
N ASN A 162 13.82 4.57 5.32
CA ASN A 162 13.47 3.84 6.53
C ASN A 162 13.94 2.37 6.51
N ALA A 163 14.03 1.76 5.32
CA ALA A 163 14.60 0.42 5.13
C ALA A 163 16.13 0.42 5.10
N LEU A 164 16.80 1.56 5.29
CA LEU A 164 18.25 1.76 5.20
C LEU A 164 18.83 1.32 3.83
N LYS A 165 18.03 1.39 2.78
CA LYS A 165 18.43 1.07 1.41
C LYS A 165 19.01 2.27 0.64
N LEU A 166 19.14 3.43 1.28
CA LEU A 166 19.81 4.62 0.74
C LEU A 166 21.13 4.84 1.47
N ASN A 167 22.21 5.12 0.72
CA ASN A 167 23.50 5.48 1.33
C ASN A 167 23.42 6.81 2.07
N LYS A 168 22.59 7.74 1.55
CA LYS A 168 22.35 9.05 2.14
C LYS A 168 20.98 9.53 1.68
N TYR A 169 20.17 10.01 2.59
CA TYR A 169 18.91 10.70 2.28
C TYR A 169 19.16 12.22 2.26
N GLY A 170 18.84 12.83 1.13
CA GLY A 170 19.17 14.23 0.87
C GLY A 170 20.62 14.42 0.44
N ALA A 171 20.98 15.64 0.10
CA ALA A 171 22.33 15.99 -0.36
C ALA A 171 23.23 16.42 0.80
#